data_5aa7a1ae5a217adfead5bc8f4df76b03
#
_entry.id   5aa7a1ae5a217adfead5bc8f4df76b03
#
_cell.length_a   1.000
_cell.length_b   1.000
_cell.length_c   1.000
_cell.angle_alpha   90.00
_cell.angle_beta   90.00
_cell.angle_gamma   90.00
#
_symmetry.space_group_name_H-M   'P 1'
#
loop_
_entity.id
_entity.type
_entity.pdbx_description
1 polymer ?
#
loop_
_entity_poly.entity_id
_entity_poly.type
_entity_poly.pdbx_seq_one_letter_code
_entity_poly.pdbx_strand_id
1 'polypeptide(L)'
;MGGTGFLVAYKAGTDFPFTYLLTARHVAVALQGHEDTGFFLRANTTNGESMAFPVPSEKVKWSFHPDESVDLAVTIFGFPLEAHADHIFYLLSERNCVFDFQKEVCCGDICNLIGLFRLHAGSKRNVPIVHTGNIALLPDPKEPIPLRNRITGKLIETEAYLIEAQTLEGLSGAPVFVHQVVDLVIPSLEKVPDVLDVVMHYPKAIGIVKLLGLYTGSWDGEPGTILEADRNFRGGMRVPVGMGTVVPTKKIIELLQDHPELKKFRKEWIDAHESEHAAGQIASPGEMAPGYG
;
A
#
# COMPACT_ATOMS: atom_id res chain seq x y z
N MET A 1 -16.70 6.50 8.71
CA MET A 1 -15.61 6.80 7.75
C MET A 1 -14.91 5.49 7.45
N GLY A 2 -14.41 5.24 6.27
CA GLY A 2 -13.74 3.99 5.93
C GLY A 2 -12.64 4.25 4.90
N GLY A 3 -11.73 3.31 4.76
CA GLY A 3 -10.62 3.36 3.81
C GLY A 3 -10.30 1.96 3.31
N THR A 4 -9.29 1.86 2.49
CA THR A 4 -8.71 0.61 2.04
C THR A 4 -7.51 0.26 2.91
N GLY A 5 -7.29 -1.03 3.12
CA GLY A 5 -6.05 -1.56 3.68
C GLY A 5 -5.60 -2.75 2.85
N PHE A 6 -4.32 -3.08 2.93
CA PHE A 6 -3.78 -4.27 2.29
C PHE A 6 -2.78 -4.99 3.19
N LEU A 7 -2.64 -6.28 2.93
CA LEU A 7 -1.81 -7.15 3.75
C LEU A 7 -0.43 -7.33 3.10
N VAL A 8 0.61 -7.22 3.91
CA VAL A 8 1.98 -7.47 3.47
C VAL A 8 2.66 -8.48 4.38
N ALA A 9 3.62 -9.20 3.82
CA ALA A 9 4.56 -10.03 4.54
C ALA A 9 5.96 -9.44 4.39
N TYR A 10 6.68 -9.29 5.50
CA TYR A 10 8.02 -8.71 5.52
C TYR A 10 8.95 -9.51 6.44
N LYS A 11 10.10 -9.93 5.92
CA LYS A 11 11.06 -10.77 6.67
C LYS A 11 11.90 -10.01 7.69
N ALA A 12 12.08 -8.71 7.52
CA ALA A 12 12.87 -7.84 8.41
C ALA A 12 14.27 -8.38 8.76
N GLY A 13 14.92 -9.05 7.81
CA GLY A 13 16.24 -9.69 8.04
C GLY A 13 16.17 -11.04 8.76
N THR A 14 14.99 -11.63 8.95
CA THR A 14 14.79 -12.96 9.53
C THR A 14 14.38 -13.97 8.45
N ASP A 15 14.39 -15.24 8.78
CA ASP A 15 13.92 -16.31 7.88
C ASP A 15 12.39 -16.35 7.79
N PHE A 16 11.70 -15.82 8.79
CA PHE A 16 10.24 -15.84 8.88
C PHE A 16 9.63 -14.53 8.38
N PRO A 17 8.59 -14.59 7.53
CA PRO A 17 7.82 -13.41 7.17
C PRO A 17 6.81 -13.07 8.27
N PHE A 18 6.86 -11.85 8.77
CA PHE A 18 5.83 -11.29 9.63
C PHE A 18 4.76 -10.60 8.80
N THR A 19 3.51 -10.74 9.20
CA THR A 19 2.37 -10.21 8.46
C THR A 19 1.83 -8.93 9.09
N TYR A 20 1.50 -7.97 8.24
CA TYR A 20 1.06 -6.64 8.66
C TYR A 20 -0.11 -6.16 7.81
N LEU A 21 -1.01 -5.41 8.42
CA LEU A 21 -2.04 -4.64 7.74
C LEU A 21 -1.58 -3.19 7.62
N LEU A 22 -1.58 -2.67 6.41
CA LEU A 22 -1.20 -1.30 6.08
C LEU A 22 -2.42 -0.48 5.68
N THR A 23 -2.46 0.78 6.11
CA THR A 23 -3.43 1.78 5.66
C THR A 23 -2.85 3.20 5.82
N ALA A 24 -3.58 4.21 5.37
CA ALA A 24 -3.18 5.60 5.62
C ALA A 24 -3.34 5.97 7.11
N ARG A 25 -2.43 6.78 7.64
CA ARG A 25 -2.45 7.23 9.04
C ARG A 25 -3.77 7.92 9.42
N HIS A 26 -4.29 8.79 8.55
CA HIS A 26 -5.55 9.47 8.82
C HIS A 26 -6.74 8.49 8.89
N VAL A 27 -6.71 7.37 8.16
CA VAL A 27 -7.71 6.30 8.27
C VAL A 27 -7.58 5.59 9.61
N ALA A 28 -6.37 5.18 9.99
CA ALA A 28 -6.11 4.53 11.27
C ALA A 28 -6.52 5.40 12.47
N VAL A 29 -6.17 6.68 12.45
CA VAL A 29 -6.57 7.65 13.50
C VAL A 29 -8.09 7.81 13.58
N ALA A 30 -8.77 7.88 12.44
CA ALA A 30 -10.23 7.95 12.42
C ALA A 30 -10.88 6.68 12.98
N LEU A 31 -10.27 5.50 12.77
CA LEU A 31 -10.75 4.24 13.35
C LEU A 31 -10.53 4.18 14.87
N GLN A 32 -9.42 4.72 15.38
CA GLN A 32 -9.18 4.81 16.82
C GLN A 32 -10.16 5.74 17.55
N GLY A 33 -10.67 6.77 16.90
CA GLY A 33 -11.69 7.68 17.47
C GLY A 33 -13.05 7.05 17.75
N HIS A 34 -13.23 5.77 17.41
CA HIS A 34 -14.43 4.97 17.69
C HIS A 34 -14.18 3.94 18.80
N GLU A 35 -13.58 4.37 19.91
CA GLU A 35 -13.14 3.49 21.02
C GLU A 35 -14.27 2.61 21.57
N ASP A 36 -15.48 3.13 21.66
CA ASP A 36 -16.62 2.39 22.25
C ASP A 36 -17.21 1.30 21.33
N THR A 37 -16.97 1.36 20.02
CA THR A 37 -17.65 0.48 19.04
C THR A 37 -16.71 -0.41 18.26
N GLY A 38 -15.40 -0.15 18.29
CA GLY A 38 -14.45 -0.80 17.40
C GLY A 38 -14.67 -0.44 15.92
N PHE A 39 -14.06 -1.18 15.04
CA PHE A 39 -14.24 -1.06 13.61
C PHE A 39 -14.42 -2.43 12.95
N PHE A 40 -14.85 -2.45 11.71
CA PHE A 40 -15.00 -3.67 10.95
C PHE A 40 -13.91 -3.76 9.88
N LEU A 41 -13.20 -4.88 9.86
CA LEU A 41 -12.37 -5.29 8.75
C LEU A 41 -13.21 -6.17 7.83
N ARG A 42 -13.38 -5.75 6.59
CA ARG A 42 -14.14 -6.53 5.61
C ARG A 42 -13.18 -7.21 4.63
N ALA A 43 -13.22 -8.54 4.60
CA ALA A 43 -12.42 -9.36 3.70
C ALA A 43 -13.30 -10.32 2.90
N ASN A 44 -12.80 -10.80 1.77
CA ASN A 44 -13.45 -11.89 1.04
C ASN A 44 -13.12 -13.22 1.70
N THR A 45 -14.05 -14.15 1.62
CA THR A 45 -13.90 -15.51 2.13
C THR A 45 -13.63 -16.47 0.97
N THR A 46 -13.17 -17.68 1.29
CA THR A 46 -12.84 -18.74 0.32
C THR A 46 -14.02 -19.15 -0.55
N ASN A 47 -15.25 -18.99 -0.06
CA ASN A 47 -16.47 -19.23 -0.83
C ASN A 47 -16.88 -18.05 -1.73
N GLY A 48 -16.08 -16.98 -1.78
CA GLY A 48 -16.30 -15.82 -2.63
C GLY A 48 -17.28 -14.78 -2.08
N GLU A 49 -17.72 -14.92 -0.84
CA GLU A 49 -18.52 -13.92 -0.14
C GLU A 49 -17.62 -12.97 0.67
N SER A 50 -18.16 -11.86 1.15
CA SER A 50 -17.44 -11.01 2.10
C SER A 50 -17.91 -11.25 3.52
N MET A 51 -16.97 -11.24 4.45
CA MET A 51 -17.22 -11.23 5.88
C MET A 51 -16.71 -9.94 6.50
N ALA A 52 -17.50 -9.35 7.40
CA ALA A 52 -17.09 -8.22 8.20
C ALA A 52 -16.66 -8.74 9.59
N PHE A 53 -15.39 -8.61 9.89
CA PHE A 53 -14.83 -9.01 11.18
C PHE A 53 -14.87 -7.81 12.12
N PRO A 54 -15.57 -7.90 13.26
CA PRO A 54 -15.49 -6.86 14.27
C PRO A 54 -14.11 -6.88 14.91
N VAL A 55 -13.47 -5.72 14.93
CA VAL A 55 -12.15 -5.53 15.52
C VAL A 55 -12.28 -4.53 16.65
N PRO A 56 -12.19 -4.98 17.91
CA PRO A 56 -12.20 -4.08 19.06
C PRO A 56 -11.00 -3.14 18.98
N SER A 57 -11.22 -1.85 19.20
CA SER A 57 -10.17 -0.82 19.07
C SER A 57 -9.00 -1.05 20.00
N GLU A 58 -9.25 -1.60 21.20
CA GLU A 58 -8.24 -1.93 22.20
C GLU A 58 -7.32 -3.10 21.79
N LYS A 59 -7.74 -3.93 20.84
CA LYS A 59 -6.94 -5.07 20.32
C LYS A 59 -6.03 -4.68 19.16
N VAL A 60 -6.14 -3.46 18.63
CA VAL A 60 -5.34 -3.00 17.51
C VAL A 60 -4.41 -1.88 17.93
N LYS A 61 -3.13 -2.18 17.93
CA LYS A 61 -2.10 -1.18 18.14
C LYS A 61 -1.51 -0.72 16.83
N TRP A 62 -1.88 0.49 16.42
CA TRP A 62 -1.31 1.10 15.23
C TRP A 62 0.08 1.67 15.52
N SER A 63 1.01 1.35 14.65
CA SER A 63 2.33 1.97 14.56
C SER A 63 2.33 2.99 13.44
N PHE A 64 2.76 4.21 13.73
CA PHE A 64 2.81 5.31 12.77
C PHE A 64 4.25 5.62 12.39
N HIS A 65 4.45 6.11 11.17
CA HIS A 65 5.76 6.59 10.76
C HIS A 65 6.20 7.75 11.69
N PRO A 66 7.49 7.77 12.15
CA PRO A 66 7.97 8.80 13.07
C PRO A 66 7.95 10.21 12.45
N ASP A 67 8.14 10.32 11.15
CA ASP A 67 7.92 11.55 10.40
C ASP A 67 6.41 11.77 10.21
N GLU A 68 5.89 12.85 10.83
CA GLU A 68 4.46 13.18 10.77
C GLU A 68 3.97 13.60 9.37
N SER A 69 4.89 13.92 8.47
CA SER A 69 4.55 14.20 7.07
C SER A 69 4.16 12.95 6.28
N VAL A 70 4.55 11.76 6.78
CA VAL A 70 4.27 10.47 6.16
C VAL A 70 2.93 9.93 6.65
N ASP A 71 1.93 9.95 5.80
CA ASP A 71 0.57 9.49 6.11
C ASP A 71 0.46 7.96 6.01
N LEU A 72 1.14 7.24 6.91
CA LEU A 72 1.25 5.79 6.94
C LEU A 72 1.00 5.22 8.33
N ALA A 73 0.20 4.16 8.39
CA ALA A 73 -0.07 3.37 9.58
C ALA A 73 0.08 1.87 9.30
N VAL A 74 0.60 1.15 10.27
CA VAL A 74 0.81 -0.29 10.23
C VAL A 74 0.32 -0.90 11.53
N THR A 75 -0.30 -2.06 11.44
CA THR A 75 -0.54 -2.92 12.61
C THR A 75 -0.13 -4.35 12.30
N ILE A 76 0.28 -5.09 13.34
CA ILE A 76 0.56 -6.51 13.23
C ILE A 76 -0.74 -7.22 12.87
N PHE A 77 -0.70 -8.06 11.84
CA PHE A 77 -1.85 -8.82 11.42
C PHE A 77 -1.78 -10.22 12.03
N GLY A 78 -2.52 -10.42 13.09
CA GLY A 78 -2.64 -11.70 13.81
C GLY A 78 -4.09 -12.09 14.02
N PHE A 79 -4.99 -11.66 13.15
CA PHE A 79 -6.40 -12.04 13.27
C PHE A 79 -6.58 -13.50 12.84
N PRO A 80 -7.38 -14.28 13.59
CA PRO A 80 -7.76 -15.63 13.21
C PRO A 80 -8.75 -15.57 12.04
N LEU A 81 -8.25 -15.19 10.88
CA LEU A 81 -9.00 -15.28 9.63
C LEU A 81 -8.97 -16.72 9.10
N GLU A 82 -8.37 -17.61 9.86
CA GLU A 82 -7.87 -18.93 9.51
C GLU A 82 -8.89 -19.90 8.95
N ALA A 83 -10.13 -19.73 9.31
CA ALA A 83 -11.14 -20.71 8.89
C ALA A 83 -11.91 -20.29 7.62
N HIS A 84 -11.93 -19.02 7.25
CA HIS A 84 -12.95 -18.53 6.33
C HIS A 84 -12.53 -17.49 5.30
N ALA A 85 -11.29 -16.98 5.30
CA ALA A 85 -10.89 -15.94 4.36
C ALA A 85 -9.62 -16.31 3.60
N ASP A 86 -9.65 -16.11 2.28
CA ASP A 86 -8.45 -16.16 1.45
C ASP A 86 -7.60 -14.93 1.74
N HIS A 87 -6.39 -15.15 2.25
CA HIS A 87 -5.46 -14.07 2.51
C HIS A 87 -4.37 -14.07 1.46
N ILE A 88 -4.26 -12.98 0.75
CA ILE A 88 -3.14 -12.73 -0.14
C ILE A 88 -2.26 -11.68 0.52
N PHE A 89 -1.06 -12.12 0.95
CA PHE A 89 -0.03 -11.23 1.44
C PHE A 89 0.91 -10.85 0.31
N TYR A 90 1.15 -9.56 0.16
CA TYR A 90 2.17 -9.09 -0.77
C TYR A 90 3.54 -9.12 -0.09
N LEU A 91 4.43 -9.99 -0.57
CA LEU A 91 5.77 -10.10 0.00
C LEU A 91 6.61 -8.87 -0.35
N LEU A 92 7.02 -8.10 0.66
CA LEU A 92 7.90 -6.96 0.49
C LEU A 92 9.35 -7.44 0.30
N SER A 93 9.91 -7.18 -0.86
CA SER A 93 11.28 -7.51 -1.22
C SER A 93 11.80 -6.56 -2.30
N GLU A 94 13.09 -6.51 -2.52
CA GLU A 94 13.70 -5.72 -3.60
C GLU A 94 13.16 -6.08 -4.99
N ARG A 95 12.75 -7.32 -5.17
CA ARG A 95 12.18 -7.79 -6.44
C ARG A 95 10.77 -7.25 -6.69
N ASN A 96 9.97 -7.09 -5.62
CA ASN A 96 8.54 -6.80 -5.71
C ASN A 96 8.20 -5.34 -5.37
N CYS A 97 9.18 -4.55 -4.94
CA CYS A 97 8.98 -3.18 -4.49
C CYS A 97 9.91 -2.23 -5.22
N VAL A 98 9.52 -0.97 -5.34
CA VAL A 98 10.39 0.11 -5.79
C VAL A 98 11.17 0.62 -4.59
N PHE A 99 12.48 0.36 -4.55
CA PHE A 99 13.38 0.82 -3.49
C PHE A 99 14.19 2.04 -3.91
N ASP A 100 14.72 2.02 -5.13
CA ASP A 100 15.49 3.10 -5.71
C ASP A 100 14.70 3.72 -6.87
N PHE A 101 13.81 4.66 -6.52
CA PHE A 101 12.93 5.28 -7.51
C PHE A 101 13.72 5.99 -8.63
N GLN A 102 14.94 6.47 -8.36
CA GLN A 102 15.73 7.15 -9.39
C GLN A 102 16.22 6.22 -10.51
N LYS A 103 16.27 4.90 -10.23
CA LYS A 103 16.71 3.89 -11.19
C LYS A 103 15.59 3.01 -11.71
N GLU A 104 14.52 2.89 -10.93
CA GLU A 104 13.52 1.85 -11.18
C GLU A 104 12.25 2.38 -11.84
N VAL A 105 11.99 3.68 -11.74
CA VAL A 105 10.77 4.30 -12.30
C VAL A 105 11.03 5.68 -12.86
N CYS A 106 10.19 6.10 -13.79
CA CYS A 106 10.24 7.42 -14.43
C CYS A 106 8.90 8.11 -14.38
N CYS A 107 8.90 9.44 -14.50
CA CYS A 107 7.67 10.18 -14.79
C CYS A 107 7.10 9.67 -16.13
N GLY A 108 5.77 9.46 -16.15
CA GLY A 108 5.07 8.87 -17.29
C GLY A 108 4.87 7.36 -17.19
N ASP A 109 5.55 6.65 -16.28
CA ASP A 109 5.31 5.21 -16.08
C ASP A 109 3.88 4.96 -15.63
N ILE A 110 3.29 3.91 -16.21
CA ILE A 110 1.92 3.51 -15.90
C ILE A 110 1.87 2.90 -14.49
N CYS A 111 0.97 3.41 -13.67
CA CYS A 111 0.70 2.87 -12.35
C CYS A 111 -0.77 2.46 -12.20
N ASN A 112 -1.02 1.49 -11.32
CA ASN A 112 -2.34 0.99 -11.00
C ASN A 112 -2.60 1.11 -9.49
N LEU A 113 -3.64 1.84 -9.16
CA LEU A 113 -4.20 1.97 -7.82
C LEU A 113 -5.31 0.94 -7.66
N ILE A 114 -5.20 0.04 -6.69
CA ILE A 114 -6.17 -1.05 -6.47
C ILE A 114 -6.83 -0.86 -5.12
N GLY A 115 -8.14 -0.66 -5.09
CA GLY A 115 -8.82 -0.44 -3.83
C GLY A 115 -10.33 -0.59 -3.89
N LEU A 116 -11.00 -0.37 -2.77
CA LEU A 116 -12.45 -0.47 -2.66
C LEU A 116 -13.05 0.93 -2.80
N PHE A 117 -13.88 1.11 -3.83
CA PHE A 117 -14.64 2.32 -4.02
C PHE A 117 -15.85 2.33 -3.09
N ARG A 118 -15.95 3.35 -2.24
CA ARG A 118 -17.00 3.41 -1.20
C ARG A 118 -18.43 3.27 -1.72
N LEU A 119 -18.74 3.86 -2.88
CA LEU A 119 -20.08 3.80 -3.46
C LEU A 119 -20.38 2.47 -4.16
N HIS A 120 -19.35 1.64 -4.42
CA HIS A 120 -19.50 0.34 -5.08
C HIS A 120 -18.49 -0.68 -4.55
N ALA A 121 -18.47 -0.87 -3.25
CA ALA A 121 -17.58 -1.87 -2.62
C ALA A 121 -18.06 -3.32 -2.81
N GLY A 122 -19.26 -3.49 -3.36
CA GLY A 122 -19.93 -4.77 -3.51
C GLY A 122 -20.76 -5.14 -2.27
N SER A 123 -21.94 -5.74 -2.46
CA SER A 123 -22.84 -6.14 -1.36
C SER A 123 -22.50 -7.53 -0.82
N LYS A 124 -22.22 -8.48 -1.72
CA LYS A 124 -21.95 -9.88 -1.37
C LYS A 124 -20.46 -10.18 -1.19
N ARG A 125 -19.59 -9.49 -1.90
CA ARG A 125 -18.13 -9.62 -1.83
C ARG A 125 -17.47 -8.26 -2.02
N ASN A 126 -16.24 -8.12 -1.56
CA ASN A 126 -15.44 -6.96 -1.94
C ASN A 126 -15.13 -7.04 -3.43
N VAL A 127 -15.43 -5.97 -4.14
CA VAL A 127 -15.13 -5.82 -5.56
C VAL A 127 -14.16 -4.65 -5.69
N PRO A 128 -12.85 -4.92 -5.64
CA PRO A 128 -11.86 -3.86 -5.83
C PRO A 128 -11.93 -3.31 -7.25
N ILE A 129 -11.73 -2.02 -7.38
CA ILE A 129 -11.55 -1.35 -8.66
C ILE A 129 -10.07 -1.15 -8.93
N VAL A 130 -9.71 -1.13 -10.21
CA VAL A 130 -8.37 -0.77 -10.66
C VAL A 130 -8.45 0.58 -11.34
N HIS A 131 -7.73 1.55 -10.79
CA HIS A 131 -7.51 2.85 -11.40
C HIS A 131 -6.14 2.88 -12.03
N THR A 132 -6.08 3.09 -13.34
CA THR A 132 -4.84 3.29 -14.06
C THR A 132 -4.54 4.78 -14.16
N GLY A 133 -3.29 5.14 -13.91
CA GLY A 133 -2.77 6.48 -14.04
C GLY A 133 -1.29 6.44 -14.40
N ASN A 134 -0.65 7.60 -14.35
CA ASN A 134 0.78 7.73 -14.63
C ASN A 134 1.49 8.39 -13.44
N ILE A 135 2.78 8.08 -13.26
CA ILE A 135 3.62 8.81 -12.32
C ILE A 135 3.85 10.22 -12.90
N ALA A 136 3.33 11.24 -12.22
CA ALA A 136 3.47 12.63 -12.61
C ALA A 136 4.71 13.28 -12.01
N LEU A 137 5.08 12.91 -10.77
CA LEU A 137 6.25 13.43 -10.06
C LEU A 137 6.89 12.32 -9.23
N LEU A 138 8.22 12.26 -9.26
CA LEU A 138 9.01 11.41 -8.36
C LEU A 138 9.28 12.13 -7.03
N PRO A 139 9.43 11.39 -5.91
CA PRO A 139 9.82 11.99 -4.63
C PRO A 139 11.19 12.65 -4.73
N ASP A 140 11.31 13.87 -4.21
CA ASP A 140 12.59 14.54 -4.08
C ASP A 140 12.73 15.10 -2.65
N PRO A 141 13.67 14.60 -1.83
CA PRO A 141 13.89 15.14 -0.49
C PRO A 141 14.34 16.62 -0.46
N LYS A 142 14.87 17.13 -1.58
CA LYS A 142 15.30 18.54 -1.70
C LYS A 142 14.19 19.46 -2.12
N GLU A 143 13.17 18.91 -2.80
CA GLU A 143 12.00 19.63 -3.30
C GLU A 143 10.73 18.89 -2.86
N PRO A 144 10.46 18.82 -1.54
CA PRO A 144 9.27 18.15 -1.03
C PRO A 144 8.01 18.88 -1.49
N ILE A 145 6.92 18.14 -1.64
CA ILE A 145 5.65 18.71 -2.08
C ILE A 145 4.85 19.24 -0.88
N PRO A 146 4.23 20.43 -1.00
CA PRO A 146 3.32 20.92 0.02
C PRO A 146 2.02 20.10 0.02
N LEU A 147 1.71 19.49 1.15
CA LEU A 147 0.50 18.69 1.34
C LEU A 147 -0.24 19.15 2.58
N ARG A 148 -1.58 19.17 2.51
CA ARG A 148 -2.40 19.42 3.69
C ARG A 148 -2.56 18.14 4.49
N ASN A 149 -2.02 18.13 5.71
CA ASN A 149 -2.19 17.01 6.64
C ASN A 149 -3.69 16.80 6.92
N ARG A 150 -4.18 15.59 6.66
CA ARG A 150 -5.63 15.26 6.74
C ARG A 150 -6.16 15.17 8.17
N ILE A 151 -5.27 15.04 9.16
CA ILE A 151 -5.62 14.98 10.57
C ILE A 151 -5.66 16.39 11.17
N THR A 152 -4.59 17.16 10.96
CA THR A 152 -4.42 18.48 11.60
C THR A 152 -4.91 19.65 10.73
N GLY A 153 -5.10 19.42 9.44
CA GLY A 153 -5.43 20.46 8.46
C GLY A 153 -4.27 21.41 8.13
N LYS A 154 -3.10 21.26 8.75
CA LYS A 154 -1.93 22.09 8.50
C LYS A 154 -1.25 21.75 7.19
N LEU A 155 -0.65 22.74 6.54
CA LEU A 155 0.24 22.52 5.41
C LEU A 155 1.56 21.96 5.93
N ILE A 156 2.02 20.87 5.33
CA ILE A 156 3.28 20.18 5.63
C ILE A 156 3.99 19.88 4.33
N GLU A 157 5.30 19.81 4.37
CA GLU A 157 6.11 19.34 3.27
C GLU A 157 6.33 17.84 3.38
N THR A 158 6.14 17.10 2.29
CA THR A 158 6.27 15.64 2.30
C THR A 158 7.00 15.11 1.07
N GLU A 159 7.77 14.05 1.27
CA GLU A 159 8.40 13.27 0.20
C GLU A 159 7.41 12.22 -0.29
N ALA A 160 6.77 12.45 -1.43
CA ALA A 160 5.78 11.55 -1.99
C ALA A 160 5.82 11.55 -3.53
N TYR A 161 5.30 10.48 -4.15
CA TYR A 161 4.97 10.53 -5.57
C TYR A 161 3.67 11.33 -5.76
N LEU A 162 3.60 12.05 -6.89
CA LEU A 162 2.31 12.43 -7.45
C LEU A 162 1.99 11.49 -8.61
N ILE A 163 0.76 11.01 -8.62
CA ILE A 163 0.22 10.21 -9.72
C ILE A 163 -0.97 10.92 -10.34
N GLU A 164 -1.06 10.91 -11.65
CA GLU A 164 -2.24 11.36 -12.37
C GLU A 164 -3.29 10.24 -12.31
N ALA A 165 -4.23 10.38 -11.39
CA ALA A 165 -5.31 9.42 -11.20
C ALA A 165 -6.55 10.12 -10.68
N GLN A 166 -7.72 9.72 -11.16
CA GLN A 166 -8.97 10.22 -10.60
C GLN A 166 -9.11 9.79 -9.15
N THR A 167 -9.42 10.74 -8.29
CA THR A 167 -9.54 10.53 -6.87
C THR A 167 -10.95 10.10 -6.52
N LEU A 168 -11.10 8.93 -5.90
CA LEU A 168 -12.37 8.40 -5.44
C LEU A 168 -12.33 8.18 -3.93
N GLU A 169 -13.46 8.41 -3.28
CA GLU A 169 -13.61 8.15 -1.84
C GLU A 169 -13.45 6.66 -1.52
N GLY A 170 -12.73 6.36 -0.44
CA GLY A 170 -12.50 5.00 0.06
C GLY A 170 -11.17 4.39 -0.39
N LEU A 171 -10.42 5.03 -1.28
CA LEU A 171 -9.13 4.53 -1.77
C LEU A 171 -7.94 4.86 -0.86
N SER A 172 -8.10 5.75 0.12
CA SER A 172 -7.03 6.04 1.08
C SER A 172 -6.55 4.75 1.77
N GLY A 173 -5.25 4.49 1.73
CA GLY A 173 -4.63 3.26 2.21
C GLY A 173 -4.49 2.16 1.15
N ALA A 174 -4.92 2.39 -0.08
CA ALA A 174 -4.80 1.41 -1.16
C ALA A 174 -3.37 1.26 -1.68
N PRO A 175 -2.94 0.05 -2.10
CA PRO A 175 -1.66 -0.15 -2.75
C PRO A 175 -1.64 0.45 -4.16
N VAL A 176 -0.50 1.00 -4.54
CA VAL A 176 -0.21 1.47 -5.89
C VAL A 176 0.92 0.65 -6.46
N PHE A 177 0.70 0.09 -7.63
CA PHE A 177 1.67 -0.73 -8.34
C PHE A 177 2.12 -0.03 -9.62
N VAL A 178 3.39 -0.19 -9.98
CA VAL A 178 3.95 0.27 -11.25
C VAL A 178 4.26 -0.93 -12.14
N HIS A 179 3.99 -0.78 -13.43
CA HIS A 179 4.39 -1.74 -14.44
C HIS A 179 5.77 -1.37 -14.98
N GLN A 180 6.75 -2.23 -14.77
CA GLN A 180 8.03 -2.13 -15.45
C GLN A 180 8.00 -2.96 -16.73
N VAL A 181 8.21 -2.32 -17.86
CA VAL A 181 8.44 -3.02 -19.13
C VAL A 181 9.91 -3.41 -19.17
N VAL A 182 10.20 -4.68 -19.09
CA VAL A 182 11.55 -5.18 -19.30
C VAL A 182 11.72 -5.42 -20.79
N ASP A 183 12.58 -4.64 -21.44
CA ASP A 183 13.03 -4.93 -22.79
C ASP A 183 13.85 -6.22 -22.76
N LEU A 184 13.25 -7.31 -23.20
CA LEU A 184 13.99 -8.55 -23.45
C LEU A 184 14.86 -8.32 -24.70
N VAL A 185 16.09 -7.91 -24.48
CA VAL A 185 17.12 -8.04 -25.52
C VAL A 185 17.35 -9.53 -25.71
N ILE A 186 16.79 -10.09 -26.80
CA ILE A 186 17.05 -11.48 -27.19
C ILE A 186 18.38 -11.48 -27.93
N PRO A 187 19.48 -12.02 -27.36
CA PRO A 187 20.81 -11.92 -27.97
C PRO A 187 21.03 -12.92 -29.10
N SER A 188 20.12 -13.17 -29.99
CA SER A 188 20.36 -14.21 -31.00
C SER A 188 19.58 -14.08 -32.32
N LEU A 189 19.44 -12.87 -32.82
CA LEU A 189 18.93 -12.69 -34.19
C LEU A 189 19.97 -12.15 -35.18
N GLU A 190 21.27 -12.25 -34.84
CA GLU A 190 22.33 -11.77 -35.74
C GLU A 190 22.69 -12.74 -36.88
N LYS A 191 22.10 -13.92 -36.99
CA LYS A 191 22.42 -14.85 -38.10
C LYS A 191 21.22 -15.68 -38.51
N VAL A 192 20.27 -15.10 -39.24
CA VAL A 192 19.42 -15.88 -40.16
C VAL A 192 19.56 -15.28 -41.56
N PRO A 193 20.26 -15.96 -42.46
CA PRO A 193 20.26 -15.56 -43.86
C PRO A 193 18.94 -15.98 -44.52
N ASP A 194 18.32 -15.07 -45.22
CA ASP A 194 17.37 -15.27 -46.31
C ASP A 194 16.20 -16.26 -46.11
N VAL A 195 15.32 -15.96 -45.18
CA VAL A 195 13.93 -16.42 -45.33
C VAL A 195 13.01 -15.29 -44.88
N LEU A 196 12.17 -14.87 -45.82
CA LEU A 196 11.15 -13.85 -45.64
C LEU A 196 9.99 -14.45 -44.82
N ASP A 197 10.26 -14.90 -43.64
CA ASP A 197 9.24 -15.18 -42.60
C ASP A 197 9.27 -14.05 -41.61
N VAL A 198 8.43 -13.07 -41.82
CA VAL A 198 8.07 -12.09 -40.81
C VAL A 198 7.33 -12.84 -39.73
N VAL A 199 8.05 -13.58 -38.91
CA VAL A 199 7.56 -13.99 -37.62
C VAL A 199 7.51 -12.70 -36.80
N MET A 200 6.33 -12.11 -36.72
CA MET A 200 6.03 -11.06 -35.78
C MET A 200 6.21 -11.67 -34.39
N HIS A 201 7.42 -11.66 -33.89
CA HIS A 201 7.68 -11.87 -32.49
C HIS A 201 7.12 -10.64 -31.78
N TYR A 202 5.88 -10.78 -31.31
CA TYR A 202 5.43 -9.90 -30.23
C TYR A 202 6.40 -10.13 -29.08
N PRO A 203 7.19 -9.14 -28.67
CA PRO A 203 7.94 -9.29 -27.44
C PRO A 203 6.90 -9.59 -26.37
N LYS A 204 6.93 -10.78 -25.78
CA LYS A 204 6.25 -11.01 -24.52
C LYS A 204 6.98 -10.13 -23.52
N ALA A 205 6.54 -8.89 -23.41
CA ALA A 205 6.95 -8.04 -22.34
C ALA A 205 6.51 -8.76 -21.06
N ILE A 206 7.46 -9.38 -20.38
CA ILE A 206 7.23 -9.89 -19.03
C ILE A 206 7.21 -8.63 -18.17
N GLY A 207 6.01 -8.05 -18.03
CA GLY A 207 5.80 -6.92 -17.14
C GLY A 207 6.07 -7.36 -15.71
N ILE A 208 7.08 -6.79 -15.08
CA ILE A 208 7.27 -6.93 -13.64
C ILE A 208 6.37 -5.88 -12.99
N VAL A 209 5.49 -6.33 -12.11
CA VAL A 209 4.66 -5.44 -11.29
C VAL A 209 5.34 -5.25 -9.95
N LYS A 210 5.66 -4.00 -9.60
CA LYS A 210 6.26 -3.63 -8.32
C LYS A 210 5.35 -2.72 -7.52
N LEU A 211 5.34 -2.90 -6.21
CA LEU A 211 4.68 -1.97 -5.31
C LEU A 211 5.42 -0.63 -5.32
N LEU A 212 4.74 0.41 -5.77
CA LEU A 212 5.24 1.79 -5.77
C LEU A 212 5.09 2.41 -4.37
N GLY A 213 3.97 2.12 -3.71
CA GLY A 213 3.67 2.64 -2.40
C GLY A 213 2.21 2.55 -1.99
N LEU A 214 1.82 3.41 -1.05
CA LEU A 214 0.48 3.49 -0.47
C LEU A 214 -0.17 4.83 -0.83
N TYR A 215 -1.37 4.76 -1.41
CA TYR A 215 -2.16 5.94 -1.77
C TYR A 215 -2.76 6.61 -0.53
N THR A 216 -2.57 7.92 -0.39
CA THR A 216 -3.08 8.67 0.76
C THR A 216 -4.27 9.56 0.44
N GLY A 217 -4.49 9.87 -0.82
CA GLY A 217 -5.62 10.66 -1.28
C GLY A 217 -5.27 11.67 -2.36
N SER A 218 -6.23 12.56 -2.68
CA SER A 218 -6.04 13.60 -3.67
C SER A 218 -5.07 14.69 -3.18
N TRP A 219 -4.30 15.20 -4.08
CA TRP A 219 -3.62 16.47 -3.92
C TRP A 219 -4.59 17.56 -4.36
N ASP A 220 -5.21 18.21 -3.37
CA ASP A 220 -6.20 19.23 -3.63
C ASP A 220 -5.51 20.59 -3.68
N GLY A 221 -5.63 21.29 -4.81
CA GLY A 221 -5.22 22.68 -4.91
C GLY A 221 -6.20 23.60 -4.18
N GLU A 222 -5.71 24.71 -3.64
CA GLU A 222 -6.61 25.80 -3.21
C GLU A 222 -7.19 26.47 -4.46
N PRO A 223 -8.50 26.83 -4.46
CA PRO A 223 -9.14 27.42 -5.63
C PRO A 223 -8.46 28.65 -6.21
N GLY A 224 -7.66 29.36 -5.42
CA GLY A 224 -6.91 30.54 -5.85
C GLY A 224 -5.57 30.23 -6.52
N THR A 225 -5.04 29.04 -6.39
CA THR A 225 -3.71 28.66 -6.90
C THR A 225 -3.75 28.12 -8.33
N ILE A 226 -4.90 27.53 -8.72
CA ILE A 226 -5.02 26.82 -10.00
C ILE A 226 -5.74 27.63 -11.08
N LEU A 227 -6.62 28.55 -10.68
CA LEU A 227 -7.42 29.34 -11.61
C LEU A 227 -7.43 30.82 -11.16
N GLU A 228 -6.47 31.62 -11.62
CA GLU A 228 -6.63 33.09 -11.63
C GLU A 228 -7.86 33.52 -12.46
N ALA A 229 -8.50 32.58 -13.17
CA ALA A 229 -9.58 32.85 -14.11
C ALA A 229 -10.96 32.97 -13.47
N ASP A 230 -11.18 32.48 -12.24
CA ASP A 230 -12.53 32.54 -11.64
C ASP A 230 -12.56 33.27 -10.31
N ARG A 231 -12.39 34.61 -10.40
CA ARG A 231 -12.45 35.55 -9.26
C ARG A 231 -13.81 35.58 -8.53
N ASN A 232 -14.79 34.80 -8.98
CA ASN A 232 -16.15 34.80 -8.43
C ASN A 232 -16.49 33.57 -7.56
N PHE A 233 -15.55 32.63 -7.36
CA PHE A 233 -15.82 31.46 -6.55
C PHE A 233 -15.57 31.76 -5.05
N ARG A 234 -16.59 32.24 -4.36
CA ARG A 234 -16.64 32.39 -2.91
C ARG A 234 -17.19 31.12 -2.27
N GLY A 235 -16.34 30.15 -2.05
CA GLY A 235 -16.71 28.97 -1.28
C GLY A 235 -15.49 28.07 -1.18
N GLY A 236 -15.12 27.63 0.01
CA GLY A 236 -13.98 26.75 0.28
C GLY A 236 -14.14 25.35 -0.31
N MET A 237 -14.59 25.24 -1.57
CA MET A 237 -14.68 23.99 -2.31
C MET A 237 -13.29 23.65 -2.82
N ARG A 238 -12.79 22.50 -2.40
CA ARG A 238 -11.55 21.93 -2.95
C ARG A 238 -11.81 21.46 -4.37
N VAL A 239 -10.99 21.89 -5.31
CA VAL A 239 -11.06 21.42 -6.69
C VAL A 239 -10.06 20.27 -6.83
N PRO A 240 -10.51 19.05 -7.12
CA PRO A 240 -9.60 17.94 -7.41
C PRO A 240 -8.78 18.28 -8.65
N VAL A 241 -7.46 18.32 -8.51
CA VAL A 241 -6.55 18.60 -9.64
C VAL A 241 -6.33 17.35 -10.51
N GLY A 242 -6.93 16.23 -10.13
CA GLY A 242 -6.69 14.96 -10.81
C GLY A 242 -5.37 14.30 -10.41
N MET A 243 -4.72 14.81 -9.38
CA MET A 243 -3.48 14.27 -8.84
C MET A 243 -3.74 13.55 -7.53
N GLY A 244 -3.07 12.42 -7.35
CA GLY A 244 -3.06 11.65 -6.11
C GLY A 244 -1.68 11.57 -5.49
N THR A 245 -1.61 11.48 -4.17
CA THR A 245 -0.36 11.36 -3.42
C THR A 245 -0.12 9.92 -2.99
N VAL A 246 1.13 9.46 -3.14
CA VAL A 246 1.54 8.09 -2.79
C VAL A 246 2.77 8.13 -1.90
N VAL A 247 2.65 7.57 -0.71
CA VAL A 247 3.78 7.34 0.20
C VAL A 247 4.68 6.27 -0.41
N PRO A 248 5.97 6.54 -0.62
CA PRO A 248 6.90 5.58 -1.24
C PRO A 248 7.02 4.28 -0.44
N THR A 249 7.23 3.16 -1.12
CA THR A 249 7.48 1.85 -0.48
C THR A 249 8.67 1.90 0.48
N LYS A 250 9.68 2.73 0.18
CA LYS A 250 10.82 2.97 1.08
C LYS A 250 10.36 3.39 2.48
N LYS A 251 9.37 4.30 2.59
CA LYS A 251 8.80 4.74 3.88
C LYS A 251 8.03 3.62 4.59
N ILE A 252 7.42 2.72 3.82
CA ILE A 252 6.78 1.52 4.40
C ILE A 252 7.84 0.63 5.05
N ILE A 253 8.94 0.36 4.34
CA ILE A 253 10.03 -0.46 4.85
C ILE A 253 10.71 0.19 6.05
N GLU A 254 10.97 1.51 6.02
CA GLU A 254 11.52 2.27 7.14
C GLU A 254 10.65 2.07 8.40
N LEU A 255 9.33 2.22 8.28
CA LEU A 255 8.42 2.01 9.40
C LEU A 255 8.46 0.56 9.91
N LEU A 256 8.34 -0.43 9.01
CA LEU A 256 8.36 -1.84 9.38
C LEU A 256 9.68 -2.25 10.01
N GLN A 257 10.79 -1.75 9.49
CA GLN A 257 12.13 -2.10 9.95
C GLN A 257 12.48 -1.42 11.27
N ASP A 258 12.19 -0.12 11.41
CA ASP A 258 12.79 0.72 12.43
C ASP A 258 11.89 1.05 13.62
N HIS A 259 10.57 0.85 13.51
CA HIS A 259 9.65 1.16 14.60
C HIS A 259 9.92 0.29 15.84
N PRO A 260 10.14 0.90 17.04
CA PRO A 260 10.57 0.20 18.23
C PRO A 260 9.64 -0.94 18.66
N GLU A 261 8.33 -0.71 18.63
CA GLU A 261 7.34 -1.70 19.01
C GLU A 261 7.29 -2.90 18.06
N LEU A 262 7.45 -2.65 16.75
CA LEU A 262 7.49 -3.73 15.76
C LEU A 262 8.78 -4.55 15.87
N LYS A 263 9.91 -3.90 16.18
CA LYS A 263 11.18 -4.60 16.48
C LYS A 263 11.05 -5.46 17.72
N LYS A 264 10.47 -4.89 18.80
CA LYS A 264 10.26 -5.60 20.05
C LYS A 264 9.38 -6.83 19.85
N PHE A 265 8.24 -6.68 19.17
CA PHE A 265 7.35 -7.79 18.85
C PHE A 265 8.06 -8.91 18.07
N ARG A 266 8.78 -8.58 16.99
CA ARG A 266 9.50 -9.59 16.21
C ARG A 266 10.54 -10.34 17.06
N LYS A 267 11.29 -9.61 17.90
CA LYS A 267 12.28 -10.22 18.79
C LYS A 267 11.62 -11.17 19.77
N GLU A 268 10.58 -10.74 20.46
CA GLU A 268 9.84 -11.56 21.43
C GLU A 268 9.26 -12.82 20.77
N TRP A 269 8.74 -12.68 19.55
CA TRP A 269 8.21 -13.80 18.80
C TRP A 269 9.30 -14.81 18.42
N ILE A 270 10.47 -14.33 17.92
CA ILE A 270 11.60 -15.18 17.54
C ILE A 270 12.14 -15.92 18.80
N ASP A 271 12.40 -15.18 19.88
CA ASP A 271 12.91 -15.74 21.12
C ASP A 271 11.99 -16.87 21.67
N ALA A 272 10.67 -16.69 21.57
CA ALA A 272 9.69 -17.69 21.97
C ALA A 272 9.77 -18.96 21.09
N HIS A 273 9.82 -18.79 19.76
CA HIS A 273 9.83 -19.93 18.83
C HIS A 273 11.16 -20.68 18.82
N GLU A 274 12.29 -20.00 18.98
CA GLU A 274 13.61 -20.65 19.15
C GLU A 274 13.63 -21.49 20.43
N SER A 275 13.00 -21.01 21.49
CA SER A 275 12.88 -21.74 22.76
C SER A 275 12.01 -23.00 22.63
N GLU A 276 10.93 -22.95 21.88
CA GLU A 276 10.05 -24.10 21.58
C GLU A 276 10.74 -25.15 20.71
N HIS A 277 11.50 -24.74 19.70
CA HIS A 277 12.31 -25.63 18.86
C HIS A 277 13.41 -26.31 19.68
N ALA A 278 14.07 -25.59 20.57
CA ALA A 278 15.10 -26.15 21.45
C ALA A 278 14.51 -27.12 22.49
N ALA A 279 13.25 -26.96 22.87
CA ALA A 279 12.53 -27.85 23.78
C ALA A 279 11.92 -29.10 23.11
N GLY A 280 12.08 -29.28 21.77
CA GLY A 280 11.67 -30.47 21.05
C GLY A 280 10.16 -30.58 20.76
N GLN A 281 9.43 -29.50 20.85
CA GLN A 281 8.03 -29.42 20.41
C GLN A 281 7.97 -28.95 18.96
N ILE A 282 7.79 -29.88 18.03
CA ILE A 282 7.64 -29.59 16.59
C ILE A 282 6.20 -29.19 16.33
N ALA A 283 5.95 -27.89 16.18
CA ALA A 283 4.76 -27.39 15.50
C ALA A 283 5.15 -26.93 14.09
N SER A 284 4.43 -27.42 13.09
CA SER A 284 4.65 -27.08 11.69
C SER A 284 4.48 -25.55 11.47
N PRO A 285 5.27 -24.92 10.56
CA PRO A 285 5.28 -23.45 10.38
C PRO A 285 3.99 -22.85 9.77
N GLY A 286 2.87 -23.53 9.83
CA GLY A 286 1.58 -23.10 9.28
C GLY A 286 0.48 -22.89 10.32
N GLU A 287 0.70 -23.17 11.58
CA GLU A 287 -0.42 -23.32 12.53
C GLU A 287 -0.48 -22.35 13.73
N MET A 288 0.43 -21.41 13.88
CA MET A 288 0.34 -20.51 15.04
C MET A 288 0.65 -19.06 14.72
N ALA A 289 -0.41 -18.27 14.53
CA ALA A 289 -0.39 -16.90 14.98
C ALA A 289 -0.67 -16.90 16.50
N PRO A 290 0.07 -16.15 17.34
CA PRO A 290 -0.19 -16.16 18.77
C PRO A 290 -1.60 -15.65 19.04
N GLY A 291 -2.43 -16.53 19.62
CA GLY A 291 -3.74 -16.18 20.12
C GLY A 291 -3.61 -15.13 21.21
N TYR A 292 -4.10 -13.93 20.96
CA TYR A 292 -4.37 -12.98 22.02
C TYR A 292 -5.64 -13.46 22.75
N GLY A 293 -5.45 -14.05 23.93
CA GLY A 293 -6.50 -14.35 24.89
C GLY A 293 -7.09 -13.08 25.50
#